data_51e131114955d8afa1b61a6cf7b9d8b4
#
_entry.id   51e131114955d8afa1b61a6cf7b9d8b4
#
_cell.length_a   1.000
_cell.length_b   1.000
_cell.length_c   1.000
_cell.angle_alpha   90.00
_cell.angle_beta   90.00
_cell.angle_gamma   90.00
#
_symmetry.space_group_name_H-M   'P 1'
#
loop_
_entity.id
_entity.type
_entity.pdbx_description
1 polymer ?
#
loop_
_entity_poly.entity_id
_entity_poly.type
_entity_poly.pdbx_seq_one_letter_code
_entity_poly.pdbx_strand_id
1 'polypeptide(L)'
;MCFPSIFPAAANFSNSSLIFKVFNSRTESQLTSLNAFNDKNPRQIAARVLSQRQTSGDFTENLLETALATAHLTGPDRGLCHELVCGVVRWQATLDCLIARKTVPGREQRPAVQNLLRLGLYQIFWLDRIPPHAAVHETVELAKRSGYSAQAGFINALLRGYLRETDDIRKILADMKLSQPALGWSHPEWLVEKWRSQFGDDTTRQLLAWNNQPPQTCARLNTLKTDATKLIERWREENVEYDFVTKDWTGENIAFELKNHPSLHSLPSFRDGSFYVQDPSTLLAPSLLDARPGDAILDLCAAPGGKTTYIAQLINNEGRIVAMDLAPDRLKLIRENCTRLGVTCVRATLNDPHGSLPVTAGQGDNGGTPVPGGYDRILVDAPCSNTGVMRRRVDLRWRIQATEITRLQSTQLQLLQQAATLLKSRGTIVYSTCSLEPEENTGVIKQFLATNPGFTLKTERQLLPTTDGVDGAYVAKLER
;
A
#
# COMPACT_ATOMS: atom_id res chain seq x y z
N MET A 1 -30.51 18.11 -13.25
CA MET A 1 -30.03 18.07 -14.64
C MET A 1 -28.96 16.99 -14.70
N CYS A 2 -29.29 15.87 -15.35
CA CYS A 2 -28.42 14.72 -15.49
C CYS A 2 -27.21 15.08 -16.37
N PHE A 3 -25.99 14.83 -15.88
CA PHE A 3 -24.78 14.89 -16.68
C PHE A 3 -24.54 13.51 -17.33
N PRO A 4 -24.16 13.43 -18.61
CA PRO A 4 -23.82 12.18 -19.25
C PRO A 4 -22.47 11.65 -18.72
N SER A 5 -22.38 10.33 -18.58
CA SER A 5 -21.18 9.59 -18.19
C SER A 5 -20.05 9.82 -19.19
N ILE A 6 -19.00 10.53 -18.79
CA ILE A 6 -17.80 10.76 -19.59
C ILE A 6 -16.71 9.78 -19.10
N PHE A 7 -16.83 8.52 -19.49
CA PHE A 7 -15.71 7.59 -19.51
C PHE A 7 -15.79 6.79 -20.81
N PRO A 8 -14.73 6.78 -21.65
CA PRO A 8 -14.70 5.90 -22.79
C PRO A 8 -14.55 4.44 -22.35
N ALA A 9 -15.28 3.57 -23.05
CA ALA A 9 -15.29 2.12 -22.83
C ALA A 9 -13.88 1.52 -22.90
N ALA A 10 -13.64 0.52 -22.05
CA ALA A 10 -12.42 -0.24 -21.96
C ALA A 10 -12.00 -0.84 -23.31
N ALA A 11 -10.80 -0.51 -23.77
CA ALA A 11 -10.16 -1.19 -24.88
C ALA A 11 -9.63 -2.55 -24.39
N ASN A 12 -10.07 -3.63 -25.06
CA ASN A 12 -9.60 -5.00 -24.90
C ASN A 12 -8.10 -5.11 -25.20
N PHE A 13 -7.30 -5.51 -24.21
CA PHE A 13 -5.93 -5.94 -24.41
C PHE A 13 -5.84 -7.47 -24.28
N SER A 14 -6.07 -8.16 -25.40
CA SER A 14 -5.60 -9.52 -25.61
C SER A 14 -4.68 -9.47 -26.85
N ASN A 15 -3.43 -9.85 -26.65
CA ASN A 15 -2.31 -10.13 -27.54
C ASN A 15 -1.11 -9.17 -27.40
N SER A 16 -0.22 -9.55 -26.50
CA SER A 16 1.10 -8.93 -26.36
C SER A 16 2.20 -9.97 -26.56
N SER A 17 2.55 -10.27 -27.83
CA SER A 17 3.82 -10.94 -28.14
C SER A 17 4.51 -10.46 -29.43
N LEU A 18 4.05 -9.41 -30.11
CA LEU A 18 4.64 -8.99 -31.39
C LEU A 18 4.94 -7.46 -31.54
N ILE A 19 4.84 -6.65 -30.49
CA ILE A 19 5.10 -5.18 -30.59
C ILE A 19 6.42 -4.76 -29.93
N PHE A 20 7.27 -5.69 -29.51
CA PHE A 20 8.51 -5.33 -28.79
C PHE A 20 9.71 -4.94 -29.67
N LYS A 21 9.58 -4.84 -31.00
CA LYS A 21 10.73 -4.57 -31.89
C LYS A 21 10.71 -3.28 -32.73
N VAL A 22 9.71 -2.43 -32.66
CA VAL A 22 9.64 -1.23 -33.53
C VAL A 22 9.68 0.10 -32.76
N PHE A 23 9.64 0.10 -31.42
CA PHE A 23 9.58 1.34 -30.62
C PHE A 23 10.93 1.81 -30.04
N ASN A 24 12.04 1.12 -30.28
CA ASN A 24 13.34 1.41 -29.62
C ASN A 24 14.20 2.51 -30.26
N SER A 25 13.77 3.20 -31.30
CA SER A 25 14.63 4.24 -31.92
C SER A 25 14.14 5.69 -31.81
N ARG A 26 12.95 5.93 -31.22
CA ARG A 26 12.46 7.31 -30.98
C ARG A 26 12.36 7.74 -29.53
N THR A 27 12.54 6.84 -28.58
CA THR A 27 12.43 7.11 -27.14
C THR A 27 13.73 7.53 -26.47
N GLU A 28 14.90 7.19 -27.01
CA GLU A 28 16.18 7.57 -26.42
C GLU A 28 16.50 9.07 -26.54
N SER A 29 16.09 9.74 -27.63
CA SER A 29 16.33 11.19 -27.79
C SER A 29 15.38 12.06 -26.95
N GLN A 30 14.24 11.55 -26.52
CA GLN A 30 13.33 12.24 -25.59
C GLN A 30 13.68 11.97 -24.12
N LEU A 31 14.27 10.83 -23.80
CA LEU A 31 14.78 10.51 -22.46
C LEU A 31 16.07 11.27 -22.11
N THR A 32 16.90 11.56 -23.09
CA THR A 32 18.14 12.34 -22.89
C THR A 32 17.91 13.84 -22.65
N SER A 33 16.79 14.41 -23.09
CA SER A 33 16.44 15.81 -22.79
C SER A 33 15.88 16.01 -21.36
N LEU A 34 15.50 14.94 -20.66
CA LEU A 34 15.02 14.96 -19.27
C LEU A 34 16.14 14.94 -18.22
N ASN A 35 17.39 14.69 -18.63
CA ASN A 35 18.54 14.56 -17.72
C ASN A 35 19.18 15.88 -17.26
N ALA A 36 18.62 17.05 -17.62
CA ALA A 36 19.09 18.35 -17.15
C ALA A 36 18.27 18.91 -15.98
N PHE A 37 17.59 18.04 -15.23
CA PHE A 37 16.71 18.46 -14.15
C PHE A 37 17.48 18.62 -12.82
N ASN A 38 17.23 19.74 -12.14
CA ASN A 38 17.75 19.99 -10.81
C ASN A 38 17.10 19.05 -9.79
N ASP A 39 17.80 17.95 -9.44
CA ASP A 39 17.37 16.95 -8.46
C ASP A 39 17.18 17.49 -7.02
N LYS A 40 17.25 18.83 -6.86
CA LYS A 40 17.04 19.54 -5.59
C LYS A 40 15.67 20.19 -5.46
N ASN A 41 14.78 20.11 -6.47
CA ASN A 41 13.45 20.74 -6.41
C ASN A 41 12.35 19.69 -6.22
N PRO A 42 11.68 19.66 -5.05
CA PRO A 42 10.66 18.67 -4.73
C PRO A 42 9.46 18.68 -5.70
N ARG A 43 9.05 19.87 -6.18
CA ARG A 43 7.93 20.01 -7.12
C ARG A 43 8.26 19.45 -8.50
N GLN A 44 9.51 19.62 -8.93
CA GLN A 44 10.00 19.13 -10.21
C GLN A 44 10.07 17.59 -10.21
N ILE A 45 10.56 17.00 -9.12
CA ILE A 45 10.59 15.54 -8.92
C ILE A 45 9.15 15.02 -8.88
N ALA A 46 8.26 15.67 -8.14
CA ALA A 46 6.85 15.28 -8.08
C ALA A 46 6.18 15.29 -9.47
N ALA A 47 6.38 16.33 -10.28
CA ALA A 47 5.83 16.40 -11.63
C ALA A 47 6.37 15.28 -12.53
N ARG A 48 7.67 14.93 -12.40
CA ARG A 48 8.29 13.81 -13.12
C ARG A 48 7.68 12.48 -12.73
N VAL A 49 7.56 12.19 -11.44
CA VAL A 49 6.94 10.95 -10.93
C VAL A 49 5.50 10.81 -11.42
N LEU A 50 4.69 11.86 -11.31
CA LEU A 50 3.30 11.88 -11.79
C LEU A 50 3.19 11.65 -13.31
N SER A 51 4.16 12.14 -14.09
CA SER A 51 4.21 11.89 -15.53
C SER A 51 4.64 10.47 -15.87
N GLN A 52 5.64 9.92 -15.16
CA GLN A 52 6.07 8.54 -15.30
C GLN A 52 4.95 7.56 -14.94
N ARG A 53 4.18 7.83 -13.88
CA ARG A 53 3.02 7.04 -13.48
C ARG A 53 2.00 6.82 -14.60
N GLN A 54 1.83 7.79 -15.49
CA GLN A 54 0.87 7.69 -16.61
C GLN A 54 1.34 6.77 -17.74
N THR A 55 2.64 6.53 -17.85
CA THR A 55 3.24 5.77 -18.95
C THR A 55 3.83 4.44 -18.52
N SER A 56 4.16 4.27 -17.23
CA SER A 56 4.66 3.01 -16.68
C SER A 56 3.53 2.20 -16.04
N GLY A 57 3.72 0.89 -15.95
CA GLY A 57 2.87 -0.01 -15.16
C GLY A 57 3.19 0.00 -13.66
N ASP A 58 4.24 0.74 -13.24
CA ASP A 58 4.72 0.73 -11.86
C ASP A 58 3.78 1.47 -10.91
N PHE A 59 3.81 1.09 -9.63
CA PHE A 59 3.08 1.81 -8.59
C PHE A 59 3.76 3.12 -8.25
N THR A 60 2.94 4.13 -7.89
CA THR A 60 3.42 5.46 -7.52
C THR A 60 4.46 5.42 -6.40
N GLU A 61 4.28 4.53 -5.42
CA GLU A 61 5.18 4.37 -4.30
C GLU A 61 6.59 3.96 -4.77
N ASN A 62 6.68 2.98 -5.68
CA ASN A 62 7.97 2.50 -6.23
C ASN A 62 8.66 3.59 -7.07
N LEU A 63 7.90 4.29 -7.91
CA LEU A 63 8.42 5.41 -8.72
C LEU A 63 8.95 6.53 -7.83
N LEU A 64 8.21 6.85 -6.76
CA LEU A 64 8.58 7.89 -5.80
C LEU A 64 9.81 7.48 -4.99
N GLU A 65 9.88 6.26 -4.48
CA GLU A 65 11.02 5.74 -3.74
C GLU A 65 12.28 5.78 -4.60
N THR A 66 12.22 5.31 -5.84
CA THR A 66 13.32 5.36 -6.82
C THR A 66 13.77 6.80 -7.09
N ALA A 67 12.82 7.71 -7.29
CA ALA A 67 13.13 9.11 -7.54
C ALA A 67 13.77 9.80 -6.32
N LEU A 68 13.30 9.47 -5.10
CA LEU A 68 13.85 10.02 -3.87
C LEU A 68 15.21 9.40 -3.48
N ALA A 69 15.48 8.15 -3.86
CA ALA A 69 16.78 7.52 -3.58
C ALA A 69 17.94 8.23 -4.27
N THR A 70 17.71 8.78 -5.46
CA THR A 70 18.72 9.52 -6.26
C THR A 70 18.71 11.03 -6.05
N ALA A 71 17.66 11.57 -5.41
CA ALA A 71 17.49 13.02 -5.23
C ALA A 71 18.28 13.57 -4.06
N HIS A 72 18.90 14.74 -4.26
CA HIS A 72 19.61 15.50 -3.23
C HIS A 72 18.67 16.49 -2.53
N LEU A 73 17.63 15.96 -1.86
CA LEU A 73 16.65 16.75 -1.12
C LEU A 73 16.94 16.77 0.38
N THR A 74 16.62 17.90 1.02
CA THR A 74 16.55 17.99 2.48
C THR A 74 15.40 17.14 3.04
N GLY A 75 15.37 16.87 4.34
CA GLY A 75 14.25 16.14 4.97
C GLY A 75 12.88 16.76 4.68
N PRO A 76 12.69 18.06 4.93
CA PRO A 76 11.44 18.76 4.60
C PRO A 76 11.06 18.71 3.12
N ASP A 77 12.03 18.83 2.20
CA ASP A 77 11.76 18.76 0.76
C ASP A 77 11.37 17.34 0.31
N ARG A 78 11.96 16.31 0.92
CA ARG A 78 11.53 14.91 0.70
C ARG A 78 10.09 14.70 1.14
N GLY A 79 9.73 15.22 2.32
CA GLY A 79 8.37 15.20 2.82
C GLY A 79 7.39 15.94 1.89
N LEU A 80 7.76 17.11 1.41
CA LEU A 80 6.95 17.86 0.45
C LEU A 80 6.79 17.12 -0.88
N CYS A 81 7.86 16.53 -1.42
CA CYS A 81 7.80 15.75 -2.66
C CYS A 81 6.85 14.56 -2.50
N HIS A 82 6.97 13.82 -1.39
CA HIS A 82 6.10 12.69 -1.07
C HIS A 82 4.64 13.13 -0.97
N GLU A 83 4.37 14.20 -0.23
CA GLU A 83 3.02 14.74 -0.05
C GLU A 83 2.40 15.21 -1.37
N LEU A 84 3.16 15.90 -2.22
CA LEU A 84 2.69 16.36 -3.52
C LEU A 84 2.30 15.18 -4.44
N VAL A 85 3.13 14.14 -4.50
CA VAL A 85 2.85 12.97 -5.34
C VAL A 85 1.66 12.20 -4.81
N CYS A 86 1.72 11.77 -3.55
CA CYS A 86 0.66 10.96 -2.95
C CYS A 86 -0.67 11.73 -2.86
N GLY A 87 -0.62 13.02 -2.55
CA GLY A 87 -1.80 13.87 -2.44
C GLY A 87 -2.49 14.09 -3.78
N VAL A 88 -1.73 14.38 -4.85
CA VAL A 88 -2.31 14.50 -6.21
C VAL A 88 -2.95 13.20 -6.66
N VAL A 89 -2.32 12.05 -6.41
CA VAL A 89 -2.90 10.74 -6.78
C VAL A 89 -4.15 10.45 -5.94
N ARG A 90 -4.11 10.75 -4.65
CA ARG A 90 -5.23 10.57 -3.72
C ARG A 90 -6.44 11.37 -4.11
N TRP A 91 -6.26 12.64 -4.49
CA TRP A 91 -7.34 13.57 -4.82
C TRP A 91 -7.57 13.75 -6.32
N GLN A 92 -7.08 12.82 -7.14
CA GLN A 92 -7.04 12.95 -8.61
C GLN A 92 -8.40 13.28 -9.23
N ALA A 93 -9.49 12.56 -8.88
CA ALA A 93 -10.80 12.79 -9.48
C ALA A 93 -11.38 14.16 -9.07
N THR A 94 -11.23 14.54 -7.80
CA THR A 94 -11.65 15.86 -7.32
C THR A 94 -10.89 16.99 -8.01
N LEU A 95 -9.57 16.85 -8.15
CA LEU A 95 -8.72 17.81 -8.86
C LEU A 95 -9.09 17.92 -10.34
N ASP A 96 -9.37 16.80 -11.00
CA ASP A 96 -9.82 16.77 -12.40
C ASP A 96 -11.19 17.45 -12.57
N CYS A 97 -12.10 17.24 -11.64
CA CYS A 97 -13.38 17.94 -11.62
C CYS A 97 -13.18 19.48 -11.49
N LEU A 98 -12.30 19.92 -10.62
CA LEU A 98 -11.96 21.34 -10.54
C LEU A 98 -11.37 21.86 -11.86
N ILE A 99 -10.44 21.16 -12.47
CA ILE A 99 -9.87 21.57 -13.77
C ILE A 99 -10.97 21.68 -14.82
N ALA A 100 -11.84 20.67 -14.92
CA ALA A 100 -12.93 20.65 -15.91
C ALA A 100 -13.90 21.80 -15.77
N ARG A 101 -14.16 22.30 -14.55
CA ARG A 101 -15.03 23.46 -14.29
C ARG A 101 -14.54 24.77 -14.96
N LYS A 102 -13.24 24.93 -15.18
CA LYS A 102 -12.62 26.13 -15.76
C LYS A 102 -11.99 25.89 -17.13
N THR A 103 -12.25 24.75 -17.75
CA THR A 103 -11.76 24.41 -19.09
C THR A 103 -12.93 24.23 -20.05
N VAL A 104 -12.65 24.34 -21.36
CA VAL A 104 -13.66 24.13 -22.39
C VAL A 104 -14.01 22.65 -22.46
N PRO A 105 -15.29 22.27 -22.36
CA PRO A 105 -15.70 20.88 -22.49
C PRO A 105 -15.18 20.23 -23.79
N GLY A 106 -14.68 18.99 -23.69
CA GLY A 106 -14.15 18.24 -24.83
C GLY A 106 -12.73 18.63 -25.25
N ARG A 107 -12.12 19.65 -24.65
CA ARG A 107 -10.71 19.99 -24.89
C ARG A 107 -9.82 19.42 -23.82
N GLU A 108 -9.29 18.23 -24.06
CA GLU A 108 -8.34 17.60 -23.15
C GLU A 108 -7.02 18.36 -23.08
N GLN A 109 -6.47 18.46 -21.88
CA GLN A 109 -5.13 19.01 -21.67
C GLN A 109 -4.08 17.93 -21.93
N ARG A 110 -2.88 18.36 -22.36
CA ARG A 110 -1.74 17.43 -22.39
C ARG A 110 -1.52 16.83 -21.02
N PRO A 111 -1.24 15.51 -20.88
CA PRO A 111 -1.12 14.84 -19.59
C PRO A 111 -0.18 15.54 -18.60
N ALA A 112 0.96 16.07 -19.07
CA ALA A 112 1.89 16.81 -18.22
C ALA A 112 1.31 18.16 -17.75
N VAL A 113 0.55 18.87 -18.59
CA VAL A 113 -0.12 20.11 -18.19
C VAL A 113 -1.22 19.83 -17.16
N GLN A 114 -1.97 18.75 -17.34
CA GLN A 114 -2.96 18.26 -16.38
C GLN A 114 -2.32 18.01 -15.01
N ASN A 115 -1.16 17.35 -14.97
CA ASN A 115 -0.42 17.10 -13.72
C ASN A 115 0.07 18.40 -13.07
N LEU A 116 0.54 19.38 -13.84
CA LEU A 116 0.91 20.68 -13.32
C LEU A 116 -0.30 21.43 -12.70
N LEU A 117 -1.45 21.38 -13.35
CA LEU A 117 -2.69 21.95 -12.82
C LEU A 117 -3.13 21.23 -11.53
N ARG A 118 -3.09 19.90 -11.49
CA ARG A 118 -3.36 19.11 -10.28
C ARG A 118 -2.42 19.49 -9.13
N LEU A 119 -1.10 19.62 -9.40
CA LEU A 119 -0.11 20.06 -8.41
C LEU A 119 -0.41 21.46 -7.87
N GLY A 120 -0.76 22.40 -8.75
CA GLY A 120 -1.10 23.77 -8.35
C GLY A 120 -2.35 23.80 -7.47
N LEU A 121 -3.45 23.15 -7.89
CA LEU A 121 -4.69 23.09 -7.13
C LEU A 121 -4.54 22.33 -5.81
N TYR A 122 -3.77 21.23 -5.79
CA TYR A 122 -3.50 20.50 -4.56
C TYR A 122 -2.81 21.38 -3.53
N GLN A 123 -1.80 22.14 -3.92
CA GLN A 123 -1.11 23.07 -3.03
C GLN A 123 -2.03 24.19 -2.52
N ILE A 124 -2.96 24.68 -3.35
CA ILE A 124 -3.88 25.77 -2.98
C ILE A 124 -4.92 25.31 -1.95
N PHE A 125 -5.48 24.10 -2.11
CA PHE A 125 -6.65 23.66 -1.36
C PHE A 125 -6.37 22.64 -0.25
N TRP A 126 -5.21 21.97 -0.26
CA TRP A 126 -4.87 20.90 0.70
C TRP A 126 -3.58 21.15 1.50
N LEU A 127 -2.76 22.16 1.13
CA LEU A 127 -1.50 22.45 1.83
C LEU A 127 -1.52 23.81 2.51
N ASP A 128 -2.03 23.87 3.73
CA ASP A 128 -2.21 25.12 4.48
C ASP A 128 -0.89 25.86 4.78
N ARG A 129 0.24 25.15 4.82
CA ARG A 129 1.57 25.75 5.06
C ARG A 129 2.18 26.41 3.82
N ILE A 130 1.59 26.24 2.65
CA ILE A 130 2.05 26.87 1.40
C ILE A 130 1.15 28.06 1.09
N PRO A 131 1.68 29.30 1.06
CA PRO A 131 0.88 30.46 0.67
C PRO A 131 0.31 30.25 -0.75
N PRO A 132 -0.99 30.47 -0.97
CA PRO A 132 -1.62 30.17 -2.26
C PRO A 132 -0.99 30.91 -3.45
N HIS A 133 -0.51 32.16 -3.24
CA HIS A 133 0.19 32.89 -4.28
C HIS A 133 1.55 32.26 -4.65
N ALA A 134 2.25 31.67 -3.67
CA ALA A 134 3.48 30.94 -3.91
C ALA A 134 3.23 29.63 -4.68
N ALA A 135 2.11 28.91 -4.35
CA ALA A 135 1.71 27.74 -5.09
C ALA A 135 1.49 28.02 -6.59
N VAL A 136 0.83 29.15 -6.91
CA VAL A 136 0.63 29.58 -8.30
C VAL A 136 1.97 29.91 -8.95
N HIS A 137 2.79 30.75 -8.31
CA HIS A 137 4.09 31.18 -8.87
C HIS A 137 4.99 29.96 -9.18
N GLU A 138 5.19 29.09 -8.19
CA GLU A 138 6.02 27.90 -8.34
C GLU A 138 5.50 26.95 -9.43
N THR A 139 4.20 26.78 -9.55
CA THR A 139 3.61 25.93 -10.60
C THR A 139 3.80 26.51 -11.99
N VAL A 140 3.69 27.81 -12.15
CA VAL A 140 3.93 28.52 -13.43
C VAL A 140 5.41 28.45 -13.82
N GLU A 141 6.32 28.67 -12.87
CA GLU A 141 7.75 28.55 -13.12
C GLU A 141 8.17 27.10 -13.43
N LEU A 142 7.56 26.13 -12.76
CA LEU A 142 7.74 24.72 -13.06
C LEU A 142 7.29 24.39 -14.49
N ALA A 143 6.15 24.93 -14.93
CA ALA A 143 5.69 24.76 -16.31
C ALA A 143 6.69 25.29 -17.34
N LYS A 144 7.23 26.49 -17.13
CA LYS A 144 8.24 27.09 -18.00
C LYS A 144 9.51 26.23 -18.07
N ARG A 145 10.04 25.80 -16.92
CA ARG A 145 11.25 24.97 -16.82
C ARG A 145 11.07 23.58 -17.41
N SER A 146 9.85 23.05 -17.42
CA SER A 146 9.50 21.73 -17.97
C SER A 146 9.16 21.76 -19.46
N GLY A 147 9.40 22.87 -20.17
CA GLY A 147 9.15 22.97 -21.60
C GLY A 147 7.70 23.34 -21.97
N TYR A 148 6.88 23.77 -21.01
CA TYR A 148 5.48 24.16 -21.22
C TYR A 148 5.28 25.68 -21.12
N SER A 149 6.25 26.49 -21.57
CA SER A 149 6.21 27.94 -21.52
C SER A 149 5.00 28.52 -22.25
N ALA A 150 4.57 27.91 -23.37
CA ALA A 150 3.38 28.32 -24.11
C ALA A 150 2.07 28.12 -23.32
N GLN A 151 2.04 27.19 -22.36
CA GLN A 151 0.88 26.90 -21.51
C GLN A 151 0.94 27.65 -20.16
N ALA A 152 2.05 28.30 -19.84
CA ALA A 152 2.24 28.99 -18.56
C ALA A 152 1.22 30.08 -18.30
N GLY A 153 0.80 30.83 -19.34
CA GLY A 153 -0.27 31.83 -19.27
C GLY A 153 -1.63 31.21 -18.90
N PHE A 154 -1.98 30.09 -19.53
CA PHE A 154 -3.20 29.34 -19.23
C PHE A 154 -3.21 28.78 -17.81
N ILE A 155 -2.11 28.14 -17.37
CA ILE A 155 -1.95 27.63 -16.01
C ILE A 155 -2.12 28.76 -14.99
N ASN A 156 -1.44 29.89 -15.22
CA ASN A 156 -1.57 31.06 -14.33
C ASN A 156 -2.98 31.60 -14.25
N ALA A 157 -3.67 31.75 -15.40
CA ALA A 157 -5.04 32.25 -15.46
C ALA A 157 -6.02 31.34 -14.70
N LEU A 158 -5.92 30.02 -14.90
CA LEU A 158 -6.77 29.03 -14.23
C LEU A 158 -6.56 29.04 -12.70
N LEU A 159 -5.30 28.93 -12.25
CA LEU A 159 -4.98 28.89 -10.82
C LEU A 159 -5.33 30.21 -10.13
N ARG A 160 -5.06 31.38 -10.72
CA ARG A 160 -5.48 32.66 -10.17
C ARG A 160 -7.00 32.82 -10.15
N GLY A 161 -7.72 32.23 -11.13
CA GLY A 161 -9.17 32.16 -11.10
C GLY A 161 -9.69 31.46 -9.86
N TYR A 162 -9.05 30.36 -9.43
CA TYR A 162 -9.37 29.63 -8.23
C TYR A 162 -8.99 30.40 -6.94
N LEU A 163 -7.91 31.18 -6.95
CA LEU A 163 -7.55 32.02 -5.81
C LEU A 163 -8.62 33.08 -5.49
N ARG A 164 -9.24 33.65 -6.51
CA ARG A 164 -10.30 34.66 -6.32
C ARG A 164 -11.60 34.10 -5.77
N GLU A 165 -11.80 32.79 -5.90
CA GLU A 165 -13.04 32.08 -5.52
C GLU A 165 -12.78 31.05 -4.40
N THR A 166 -11.70 31.21 -3.63
CA THR A 166 -11.22 30.16 -2.68
C THR A 166 -12.32 29.71 -1.71
N ASP A 167 -13.05 30.62 -1.11
CA ASP A 167 -14.06 30.29 -0.10
C ASP A 167 -15.28 29.60 -0.71
N ASP A 168 -15.69 30.00 -1.91
CA ASP A 168 -16.79 29.36 -2.62
C ASP A 168 -16.41 27.95 -3.08
N ILE A 169 -15.17 27.77 -3.52
CA ILE A 169 -14.66 26.44 -3.90
C ILE A 169 -14.56 25.53 -2.67
N ARG A 170 -14.14 26.02 -1.51
CA ARG A 170 -14.14 25.23 -0.27
C ARG A 170 -15.55 24.76 0.11
N LYS A 171 -16.58 25.61 -0.04
CA LYS A 171 -17.98 25.21 0.15
C LYS A 171 -18.39 24.14 -0.84
N ILE A 172 -18.08 24.33 -2.13
CA ILE A 172 -18.36 23.34 -3.17
C ILE A 172 -17.71 21.99 -2.87
N LEU A 173 -16.44 21.99 -2.45
CA LEU A 173 -15.73 20.77 -2.06
C LEU A 173 -16.36 20.07 -0.85
N ALA A 174 -16.86 20.84 0.13
CA ALA A 174 -17.58 20.30 1.27
C ALA A 174 -18.93 19.68 0.83
N ASP A 175 -19.69 20.38 0.00
CA ASP A 175 -20.98 19.89 -0.52
C ASP A 175 -20.83 18.67 -1.40
N MET A 176 -19.78 18.60 -2.22
CA MET A 176 -19.47 17.42 -3.05
C MET A 176 -19.23 16.18 -2.20
N LYS A 177 -18.59 16.29 -1.04
CA LYS A 177 -18.37 15.15 -0.13
C LYS A 177 -19.68 14.54 0.38
N LEU A 178 -20.74 15.33 0.45
CA LEU A 178 -22.08 14.90 0.88
C LEU A 178 -22.93 14.42 -0.28
N SER A 179 -22.98 15.21 -1.37
CA SER A 179 -23.90 14.98 -2.49
C SER A 179 -23.37 14.02 -3.54
N GLN A 180 -22.04 13.95 -3.72
CA GLN A 180 -21.33 13.11 -4.70
C GLN A 180 -20.09 12.49 -4.06
N PRO A 181 -20.24 11.56 -3.10
CA PRO A 181 -19.14 11.11 -2.25
C PRO A 181 -17.98 10.48 -3.02
N ALA A 182 -18.23 9.78 -4.11
CA ALA A 182 -17.17 9.24 -4.96
C ALA A 182 -16.26 10.33 -5.52
N LEU A 183 -16.85 11.40 -6.06
CA LEU A 183 -16.12 12.52 -6.61
C LEU A 183 -15.53 13.43 -5.51
N GLY A 184 -16.32 13.74 -4.49
CA GLY A 184 -15.92 14.62 -3.37
C GLY A 184 -14.80 14.04 -2.51
N TRP A 185 -14.72 12.71 -2.41
CA TRP A 185 -13.64 11.96 -1.71
C TRP A 185 -12.65 11.29 -2.68
N SER A 186 -12.79 11.51 -3.98
CA SER A 186 -11.85 11.03 -5.01
C SER A 186 -11.66 9.50 -5.00
N HIS A 187 -12.75 8.76 -5.16
CA HIS A 187 -12.77 7.30 -5.28
C HIS A 187 -13.57 6.86 -6.52
N PRO A 188 -13.35 5.65 -7.06
CA PRO A 188 -14.16 5.11 -8.14
C PRO A 188 -15.62 4.93 -7.71
N GLU A 189 -16.58 5.36 -8.54
CA GLU A 189 -18.02 5.29 -8.24
C GLU A 189 -18.47 3.87 -7.89
N TRP A 190 -18.07 2.87 -8.72
CA TRP A 190 -18.45 1.47 -8.51
C TRP A 190 -18.02 0.92 -7.14
N LEU A 191 -16.86 1.38 -6.62
CA LEU A 191 -16.35 0.93 -5.32
C LEU A 191 -17.12 1.59 -4.18
N VAL A 192 -17.45 2.86 -4.32
CA VAL A 192 -18.27 3.59 -3.34
C VAL A 192 -19.66 2.99 -3.26
N GLU A 193 -20.30 2.67 -4.38
CA GLU A 193 -21.60 2.01 -4.42
C GLU A 193 -21.57 0.62 -3.79
N LYS A 194 -20.52 -0.16 -4.07
CA LYS A 194 -20.29 -1.47 -3.45
C LYS A 194 -20.19 -1.34 -1.92
N TRP A 195 -19.38 -0.41 -1.42
CA TRP A 195 -19.22 -0.20 0.02
C TRP A 195 -20.48 0.36 0.69
N ARG A 196 -21.25 1.22 0.01
CA ARG A 196 -22.55 1.68 0.50
C ARG A 196 -23.53 0.54 0.68
N SER A 197 -23.57 -0.40 -0.27
CA SER A 197 -24.39 -1.60 -0.16
C SER A 197 -23.92 -2.53 0.97
N GLN A 198 -22.64 -2.59 1.24
CA GLN A 198 -22.02 -3.49 2.21
C GLN A 198 -22.05 -2.93 3.65
N PHE A 199 -21.72 -1.65 3.82
CA PHE A 199 -21.47 -1.02 5.12
C PHE A 199 -22.49 0.09 5.48
N GLY A 200 -23.33 0.49 4.53
CA GLY A 200 -24.21 1.66 4.66
C GLY A 200 -23.51 2.99 4.40
N ASP A 201 -24.30 4.05 4.33
CA ASP A 201 -23.80 5.39 3.91
C ASP A 201 -22.81 6.00 4.91
N ASP A 202 -23.07 5.91 6.21
CA ASP A 202 -22.26 6.56 7.24
C ASP A 202 -20.88 5.93 7.36
N THR A 203 -20.82 4.60 7.45
CA THR A 203 -19.56 3.85 7.51
C THR A 203 -18.75 4.07 6.22
N THR A 204 -19.42 4.08 5.07
CA THR A 204 -18.75 4.34 3.79
C THR A 204 -18.13 5.74 3.77
N ARG A 205 -18.86 6.79 4.18
CA ARG A 205 -18.29 8.15 4.25
C ARG A 205 -17.07 8.23 5.18
N GLN A 206 -17.13 7.59 6.33
CA GLN A 206 -15.99 7.52 7.25
C GLN A 206 -14.81 6.78 6.64
N LEU A 207 -15.04 5.69 5.91
CA LEU A 207 -14.01 4.91 5.21
C LEU A 207 -13.35 5.72 4.09
N LEU A 208 -14.14 6.49 3.30
CA LEU A 208 -13.63 7.39 2.27
C LEU A 208 -12.77 8.50 2.88
N ALA A 209 -13.19 9.04 4.02
CA ALA A 209 -12.42 10.04 4.77
C ALA A 209 -11.11 9.45 5.30
N TRP A 210 -11.14 8.24 5.89
CA TRP A 210 -9.96 7.52 6.35
C TRP A 210 -8.95 7.27 5.23
N ASN A 211 -9.41 6.82 4.07
CA ASN A 211 -8.55 6.54 2.92
C ASN A 211 -7.84 7.79 2.37
N ASN A 212 -8.32 8.97 2.73
CA ASN A 212 -7.74 10.24 2.33
C ASN A 212 -6.83 10.88 3.40
N GLN A 213 -6.73 10.26 4.58
CA GLN A 213 -5.75 10.69 5.59
C GLN A 213 -4.36 10.15 5.27
N PRO A 214 -3.29 10.91 5.53
CA PRO A 214 -1.94 10.37 5.52
C PRO A 214 -1.82 9.20 6.50
N PRO A 215 -1.17 8.09 6.11
CA PRO A 215 -1.00 6.96 7.01
C PRO A 215 -0.02 7.31 8.14
N GLN A 216 -0.36 6.87 9.33
CA GLN A 216 0.53 6.97 10.49
C GLN A 216 1.66 5.96 10.39
N THR A 217 2.83 6.31 10.92
CA THR A 217 3.95 5.38 11.08
C THR A 217 3.76 4.60 12.36
N CYS A 218 3.53 3.29 12.26
CA CYS A 218 3.43 2.44 13.44
C CYS A 218 4.65 1.52 13.54
N ALA A 219 5.11 1.30 14.77
CA ALA A 219 6.26 0.47 15.10
C ALA A 219 5.82 -0.71 15.97
N ARG A 220 6.36 -1.90 15.67
CA ARG A 220 6.26 -3.08 16.51
C ARG A 220 7.59 -3.29 17.23
N LEU A 221 7.57 -3.37 18.56
CA LEU A 221 8.72 -3.74 19.38
C LEU A 221 9.29 -5.10 18.94
N ASN A 222 10.60 -5.19 18.85
CA ASN A 222 11.28 -6.46 18.65
C ASN A 222 11.79 -7.03 19.98
N THR A 223 11.02 -7.90 20.59
CA THR A 223 11.32 -8.52 21.89
C THR A 223 12.50 -9.51 21.84
N LEU A 224 12.97 -9.91 20.66
CA LEU A 224 14.21 -10.68 20.51
C LEU A 224 15.47 -9.86 20.79
N LYS A 225 15.37 -8.51 20.74
CA LYS A 225 16.53 -7.62 20.90
C LYS A 225 16.44 -6.67 22.08
N THR A 226 15.23 -6.29 22.48
CA THR A 226 15.03 -5.27 23.49
C THR A 226 13.66 -5.41 24.16
N ASP A 227 13.45 -4.69 25.23
CA ASP A 227 12.15 -4.50 25.86
C ASP A 227 11.62 -3.07 25.62
N ALA A 228 10.36 -2.84 26.00
CA ALA A 228 9.72 -1.55 25.78
C ALA A 228 10.41 -0.40 26.54
N THR A 229 10.88 -0.64 27.76
CA THR A 229 11.54 0.39 28.58
C THR A 229 12.82 0.88 27.91
N LYS A 230 13.70 -0.05 27.52
CA LYS A 230 14.96 0.29 26.82
C LYS A 230 14.73 0.96 25.46
N LEU A 231 13.71 0.51 24.71
CA LEU A 231 13.37 1.15 23.44
C LEU A 231 12.91 2.59 23.65
N ILE A 232 12.09 2.85 24.66
CA ILE A 232 11.58 4.18 25.00
C ILE A 232 12.71 5.11 25.46
N GLU A 233 13.62 4.64 26.30
CA GLU A 233 14.79 5.39 26.72
C GLU A 233 15.63 5.81 25.52
N ARG A 234 15.89 4.88 24.61
CA ARG A 234 16.62 5.13 23.38
C ARG A 234 15.89 6.11 22.46
N TRP A 235 14.57 6.02 22.32
CA TRP A 235 13.76 6.94 21.51
C TRP A 235 13.78 8.38 22.06
N ARG A 236 13.89 8.56 23.38
CA ARG A 236 14.11 9.91 23.96
C ARG A 236 15.41 10.53 23.47
N GLU A 237 16.50 9.75 23.43
CA GLU A 237 17.80 10.21 22.92
C GLU A 237 17.76 10.47 21.41
N GLU A 238 16.97 9.69 20.68
CA GLU A 238 16.79 9.79 19.22
C GLU A 238 15.74 10.83 18.79
N ASN A 239 15.10 11.55 19.75
CA ASN A 239 14.02 12.51 19.50
C ASN A 239 12.81 11.91 18.76
N VAL A 240 12.39 10.71 19.15
CA VAL A 240 11.19 10.04 18.67
C VAL A 240 10.05 10.24 19.65
N GLU A 241 8.96 10.88 19.19
CA GLU A 241 7.71 10.99 19.95
C GLU A 241 6.77 9.87 19.56
N TYR A 242 6.07 9.28 20.51
CA TYR A 242 5.22 8.12 20.28
C TYR A 242 4.02 8.10 21.21
N ASP A 243 2.98 7.38 20.79
CA ASP A 243 1.88 6.91 21.63
C ASP A 243 1.83 5.38 21.62
N PHE A 244 1.37 4.78 22.71
CA PHE A 244 1.07 3.35 22.74
C PHE A 244 -0.17 3.04 21.90
N VAL A 245 -0.11 1.94 21.16
CA VAL A 245 -1.28 1.39 20.47
C VAL A 245 -1.66 0.07 21.13
N THR A 246 -2.73 0.10 21.90
CA THR A 246 -3.26 -1.08 22.59
C THR A 246 -4.51 -1.59 21.91
N LYS A 247 -4.47 -2.82 21.46
CA LYS A 247 -5.59 -3.58 20.89
C LYS A 247 -5.63 -4.95 21.58
N ASP A 248 -6.79 -5.58 21.61
CA ASP A 248 -6.95 -6.92 22.21
C ASP A 248 -6.07 -8.01 21.56
N TRP A 249 -5.52 -7.74 20.39
CA TRP A 249 -4.63 -8.66 19.65
C TRP A 249 -3.15 -8.25 19.59
N THR A 250 -2.78 -7.05 20.06
CA THR A 250 -1.38 -6.57 19.92
C THR A 250 -0.42 -7.01 21.01
N GLY A 251 -0.94 -7.42 22.15
CA GLY A 251 -0.13 -7.57 23.36
C GLY A 251 0.19 -6.21 24.00
N GLU A 252 0.60 -6.25 25.27
CA GLU A 252 0.93 -5.06 26.04
C GLU A 252 2.29 -4.49 25.59
N ASN A 253 2.34 -3.19 25.35
CA ASN A 253 3.56 -2.44 24.99
C ASN A 253 4.30 -2.97 23.73
N ILE A 254 3.60 -3.62 22.81
CA ILE A 254 4.18 -4.18 21.58
C ILE A 254 4.07 -3.21 20.40
N ALA A 255 3.00 -2.42 20.34
CA ALA A 255 2.73 -1.53 19.22
C ALA A 255 2.75 -0.05 19.63
N PHE A 256 3.33 0.79 18.78
CA PHE A 256 3.48 2.22 18.98
C PHE A 256 3.09 2.97 17.71
N GLU A 257 2.49 4.14 17.86
CA GLU A 257 2.34 5.14 16.79
C GLU A 257 3.43 6.19 16.96
N LEU A 258 4.28 6.37 15.95
CA LEU A 258 5.32 7.40 15.96
C LEU A 258 4.71 8.72 15.49
N LYS A 259 4.64 9.73 16.38
CA LYS A 259 4.03 11.04 16.12
C LYS A 259 5.00 11.99 15.41
N ASN A 260 6.22 12.05 15.91
CA ASN A 260 7.29 12.86 15.35
C ASN A 260 8.59 12.08 15.45
N HIS A 261 9.34 12.01 14.35
CA HIS A 261 10.60 11.27 14.33
C HIS A 261 11.51 11.73 13.19
N PRO A 262 12.83 11.65 13.34
CA PRO A 262 13.77 11.74 12.23
C PRO A 262 13.50 10.68 11.15
N SER A 263 14.19 10.76 10.02
CA SER A 263 14.09 9.68 9.01
C SER A 263 14.36 8.32 9.66
N LEU A 264 13.50 7.32 9.44
CA LEU A 264 13.64 5.99 10.03
C LEU A 264 15.03 5.38 9.78
N HIS A 265 15.57 5.54 8.56
CA HIS A 265 16.89 5.05 8.20
C HIS A 265 18.04 5.77 8.95
N SER A 266 17.81 6.94 9.52
CA SER A 266 18.78 7.64 10.34
C SER A 266 18.78 7.21 11.81
N LEU A 267 17.67 6.57 12.26
CA LEU A 267 17.52 6.12 13.64
C LEU A 267 18.42 4.89 13.92
N PRO A 268 19.33 4.95 14.89
CA PRO A 268 20.11 3.80 15.32
C PRO A 268 19.22 2.65 15.78
N SER A 269 18.13 2.92 16.53
CA SER A 269 17.17 1.90 16.99
C SER A 269 16.50 1.14 15.84
N PHE A 270 16.23 1.80 14.71
CA PHE A 270 15.70 1.14 13.52
C PHE A 270 16.76 0.27 12.84
N ARG A 271 17.96 0.82 12.62
CA ARG A 271 19.07 0.10 11.97
C ARG A 271 19.48 -1.16 12.73
N ASP A 272 19.51 -1.08 14.05
CA ASP A 272 19.85 -2.21 14.93
C ASP A 272 18.72 -3.21 15.05
N GLY A 273 17.52 -2.91 14.52
CA GLY A 273 16.38 -3.80 14.52
C GLY A 273 15.66 -3.89 15.86
N SER A 274 15.72 -2.86 16.71
CA SER A 274 14.95 -2.79 17.95
C SER A 274 13.45 -2.71 17.74
N PHE A 275 13.02 -2.30 16.54
CA PHE A 275 11.62 -2.30 16.13
C PHE A 275 11.44 -2.56 14.63
N TYR A 276 10.22 -2.90 14.24
CA TYR A 276 9.80 -3.07 12.85
C TYR A 276 8.63 -2.14 12.55
N VAL A 277 8.62 -1.51 11.35
CA VAL A 277 7.51 -0.63 10.93
C VAL A 277 6.38 -1.47 10.35
N GLN A 278 5.22 -1.43 11.00
CA GLN A 278 4.10 -2.29 10.69
C GLN A 278 2.81 -1.74 11.27
N ASP A 279 1.72 -1.76 10.50
CA ASP A 279 0.40 -1.40 11.02
C ASP A 279 -0.08 -2.43 12.05
N PRO A 280 -0.72 -2.02 13.16
CA PRO A 280 -1.21 -2.93 14.19
C PRO A 280 -2.22 -3.98 13.68
N SER A 281 -2.98 -3.70 12.61
CA SER A 281 -3.88 -4.68 11.99
C SER A 281 -3.17 -5.95 11.54
N THR A 282 -1.91 -5.82 11.11
CA THR A 282 -1.12 -6.93 10.59
C THR A 282 -0.61 -7.89 11.68
N LEU A 283 -0.74 -7.52 12.96
CA LEU A 283 -0.37 -8.37 14.10
C LEU A 283 -1.44 -9.41 14.40
N LEU A 284 -2.71 -9.18 13.99
CA LEU A 284 -3.83 -10.07 14.31
C LEU A 284 -3.62 -11.49 13.77
N ALA A 285 -3.18 -11.64 12.53
CA ALA A 285 -3.02 -12.97 11.93
C ALA A 285 -1.92 -13.81 12.61
N PRO A 286 -0.70 -13.28 12.87
CA PRO A 286 0.29 -14.00 13.69
C PRO A 286 -0.17 -14.32 15.11
N SER A 287 -0.92 -13.42 15.76
CA SER A 287 -1.44 -13.67 17.12
C SER A 287 -2.47 -14.81 17.13
N LEU A 288 -3.37 -14.87 16.13
CA LEU A 288 -4.35 -15.96 16.01
C LEU A 288 -3.74 -17.29 15.56
N LEU A 289 -2.54 -17.28 14.99
CA LEU A 289 -1.82 -18.51 14.63
C LEU A 289 -1.50 -19.37 15.87
N ASP A 290 -1.39 -18.75 17.03
CA ASP A 290 -1.10 -19.41 18.30
C ASP A 290 0.18 -20.29 18.20
N ALA A 291 1.21 -19.73 17.57
CA ALA A 291 2.48 -20.41 17.34
C ALA A 291 3.21 -20.64 18.66
N ARG A 292 3.85 -21.81 18.81
CA ARG A 292 4.55 -22.22 20.03
C ARG A 292 6.01 -22.54 19.75
N PRO A 293 6.90 -22.36 20.72
CA PRO A 293 8.28 -22.84 20.62
C PRO A 293 8.33 -24.30 20.18
N GLY A 294 9.16 -24.59 19.18
CA GLY A 294 9.30 -25.92 18.59
C GLY A 294 8.40 -26.23 17.39
N ASP A 295 7.39 -25.40 17.11
CA ASP A 295 6.50 -25.62 15.95
C ASP A 295 7.25 -25.53 14.61
N ALA A 296 6.82 -26.36 13.66
CA ALA A 296 7.14 -26.25 12.26
C ALA A 296 6.06 -25.38 11.58
N ILE A 297 6.44 -24.21 11.10
CA ILE A 297 5.52 -23.19 10.60
C ILE A 297 5.79 -22.89 9.13
N LEU A 298 4.73 -22.69 8.35
CA LEU A 298 4.79 -22.23 6.97
C LEU A 298 4.11 -20.87 6.84
N ASP A 299 4.77 -19.90 6.19
CA ASP A 299 4.22 -18.63 5.74
C ASP A 299 4.25 -18.61 4.20
N LEU A 300 3.08 -18.74 3.55
CA LEU A 300 2.99 -19.01 2.11
C LEU A 300 3.18 -17.76 1.23
N CYS A 301 2.92 -16.56 1.72
CA CYS A 301 3.04 -15.30 0.97
C CYS A 301 3.78 -14.27 1.81
N ALA A 302 5.00 -14.62 2.23
CA ALA A 302 5.68 -14.06 3.39
C ALA A 302 6.21 -12.64 3.22
N ALA A 303 6.58 -12.22 1.98
CA ALA A 303 7.29 -10.96 1.78
C ALA A 303 6.42 -9.71 2.04
N PRO A 304 7.03 -8.71 2.69
CA PRO A 304 8.44 -8.48 3.01
C PRO A 304 8.93 -9.10 4.33
N GLY A 305 8.16 -9.96 4.99
CA GLY A 305 8.58 -10.67 6.20
C GLY A 305 8.07 -10.09 7.52
N GLY A 306 7.15 -9.12 7.48
CA GLY A 306 6.62 -8.49 8.70
C GLY A 306 5.89 -9.48 9.61
N LYS A 307 4.98 -10.30 9.06
CA LYS A 307 4.27 -11.35 9.80
C LYS A 307 5.20 -12.50 10.19
N THR A 308 6.05 -12.96 9.25
CA THR A 308 7.07 -13.99 9.47
C THR A 308 7.96 -13.69 10.66
N THR A 309 8.52 -12.46 10.70
CA THR A 309 9.42 -12.03 11.80
C THR A 309 8.68 -11.82 13.11
N TYR A 310 7.38 -11.51 13.08
CA TYR A 310 6.58 -11.46 14.31
C TYR A 310 6.28 -12.87 14.83
N ILE A 311 5.99 -13.84 13.96
CA ILE A 311 5.86 -15.25 14.37
C ILE A 311 7.17 -15.74 15.02
N ALA A 312 8.34 -15.44 14.41
CA ALA A 312 9.63 -15.79 15.00
C ALA A 312 9.85 -15.16 16.38
N GLN A 313 9.38 -13.94 16.60
CA GLN A 313 9.38 -13.26 17.89
C GLN A 313 8.45 -13.96 18.89
N LEU A 314 7.25 -14.36 18.51
CA LEU A 314 6.30 -15.06 19.37
C LEU A 314 6.80 -16.43 19.83
N ILE A 315 7.55 -17.14 19.00
CA ILE A 315 8.18 -18.43 19.35
C ILE A 315 9.61 -18.28 19.89
N ASN A 316 10.07 -17.05 20.14
CA ASN A 316 11.41 -16.75 20.69
C ASN A 316 12.57 -17.36 19.87
N ASN A 317 12.45 -17.40 18.52
CA ASN A 317 13.37 -18.11 17.62
C ASN A 317 13.47 -19.63 17.87
N GLU A 318 12.58 -20.22 18.65
CA GLU A 318 12.57 -21.65 18.96
C GLU A 318 11.58 -22.38 18.05
N GLY A 319 12.09 -23.02 17.00
CA GLY A 319 11.26 -23.71 16.00
C GLY A 319 11.83 -23.57 14.59
N ARG A 320 10.97 -23.79 13.61
CA ARG A 320 11.34 -23.67 12.20
C ARG A 320 10.24 -22.98 11.42
N ILE A 321 10.56 -21.87 10.78
CA ILE A 321 9.64 -21.15 9.89
C ILE A 321 10.16 -21.26 8.45
N VAL A 322 9.33 -21.78 7.55
CA VAL A 322 9.56 -21.70 6.10
C VAL A 322 8.73 -20.54 5.56
N ALA A 323 9.41 -19.53 5.05
CA ALA A 323 8.79 -18.33 4.47
C ALA A 323 8.87 -18.41 2.95
N MET A 324 7.73 -18.48 2.27
CA MET A 324 7.63 -18.61 0.82
C MET A 324 7.13 -17.34 0.16
N ASP A 325 7.67 -17.01 -1.01
CA ASP A 325 7.15 -15.98 -1.89
C ASP A 325 7.46 -16.28 -3.36
N LEU A 326 6.74 -15.64 -4.29
CA LEU A 326 6.83 -15.93 -5.73
C LEU A 326 8.04 -15.29 -6.42
N ALA A 327 8.63 -14.23 -5.85
CA ALA A 327 9.68 -13.45 -6.51
C ALA A 327 11.00 -13.44 -5.72
N PRO A 328 12.15 -13.69 -6.39
CA PRO A 328 13.47 -13.68 -5.75
C PRO A 328 13.79 -12.36 -5.01
N ASP A 329 13.44 -11.22 -5.61
CA ASP A 329 13.68 -9.90 -5.01
C ASP A 329 12.88 -9.72 -3.72
N ARG A 330 11.68 -10.28 -3.65
CA ARG A 330 10.86 -10.26 -2.44
C ARG A 330 11.45 -11.13 -1.34
N LEU A 331 12.06 -12.28 -1.68
CA LEU A 331 12.78 -13.13 -0.71
C LEU A 331 14.01 -12.43 -0.12
N LYS A 332 14.66 -11.56 -0.89
CA LYS A 332 15.77 -10.73 -0.39
C LYS A 332 15.32 -9.85 0.76
N LEU A 333 14.15 -9.22 0.65
CA LEU A 333 13.58 -8.38 1.72
C LEU A 333 13.31 -9.19 3.01
N ILE A 334 12.84 -10.43 2.89
CA ILE A 334 12.66 -11.31 4.06
C ILE A 334 14.00 -11.56 4.76
N ARG A 335 15.05 -11.92 3.99
CA ARG A 335 16.39 -12.20 4.55
C ARG A 335 17.00 -10.96 5.22
N GLU A 336 16.90 -9.80 4.60
CA GLU A 336 17.38 -8.52 5.13
C GLU A 336 16.67 -8.17 6.45
N ASN A 337 15.35 -8.34 6.50
CA ASN A 337 14.58 -8.10 7.72
C ASN A 337 14.90 -9.13 8.82
N CYS A 338 15.06 -10.41 8.48
CA CYS A 338 15.49 -11.43 9.45
C CYS A 338 16.86 -11.08 10.04
N THR A 339 17.84 -10.72 9.22
CA THR A 339 19.17 -10.32 9.66
C THR A 339 19.12 -9.10 10.59
N ARG A 340 18.43 -8.04 10.15
CA ARG A 340 18.29 -6.81 10.93
C ARG A 340 17.61 -7.03 12.29
N LEU A 341 16.58 -7.86 12.31
CA LEU A 341 15.79 -8.15 13.52
C LEU A 341 16.36 -9.26 14.39
N GLY A 342 17.45 -9.93 14.00
CA GLY A 342 18.04 -11.04 14.74
C GLY A 342 17.19 -12.31 14.72
N VAL A 343 16.41 -12.51 13.65
CA VAL A 343 15.61 -13.71 13.44
C VAL A 343 16.46 -14.81 12.83
N THR A 344 16.55 -15.96 13.48
CA THR A 344 17.44 -17.07 13.10
C THR A 344 16.71 -18.34 12.66
N CYS A 345 15.42 -18.48 13.01
CA CYS A 345 14.63 -19.69 12.76
C CYS A 345 13.91 -19.69 11.38
N VAL A 346 14.11 -18.65 10.55
CA VAL A 346 13.42 -18.47 9.27
C VAL A 346 14.29 -18.92 8.10
N ARG A 347 13.73 -19.74 7.22
CA ARG A 347 14.27 -20.06 5.91
C ARG A 347 13.37 -19.48 4.82
N ALA A 348 13.90 -18.53 4.03
CA ALA A 348 13.19 -17.95 2.88
C ALA A 348 13.44 -18.76 1.61
N THR A 349 12.37 -19.21 0.95
CA THR A 349 12.42 -20.06 -0.27
C THR A 349 11.38 -19.64 -1.30
N LEU A 350 11.66 -19.92 -2.58
CA LEU A 350 10.76 -19.59 -3.67
C LEU A 350 9.53 -20.53 -3.64
N ASN A 351 8.34 -19.93 -3.80
CA ASN A 351 7.12 -20.68 -4.05
C ASN A 351 6.97 -20.80 -5.58
N ASP A 352 7.12 -22.02 -6.12
CA ASP A 352 6.86 -22.29 -7.53
C ASP A 352 5.44 -22.87 -7.65
N PRO A 353 4.45 -22.12 -8.14
CA PRO A 353 3.08 -22.61 -8.27
C PRO A 353 2.92 -23.69 -9.36
N HIS A 354 3.92 -23.85 -10.25
CA HIS A 354 3.96 -24.85 -11.32
C HIS A 354 4.97 -25.97 -11.06
N GLY A 355 5.87 -25.78 -10.10
CA GLY A 355 6.81 -26.79 -9.61
C GLY A 355 6.19 -27.62 -8.52
N SER A 356 6.53 -28.90 -8.47
CA SER A 356 6.33 -29.69 -7.27
C SER A 356 6.93 -28.89 -6.10
N LEU A 357 6.16 -28.67 -5.04
CA LEU A 357 6.74 -28.22 -3.76
C LEU A 357 8.05 -29.00 -3.58
N PRO A 358 9.16 -28.38 -3.13
CA PRO A 358 10.43 -29.06 -3.04
C PRO A 358 10.31 -30.26 -2.11
N VAL A 359 9.96 -31.40 -2.72
CA VAL A 359 9.75 -32.70 -2.03
C VAL A 359 11.07 -33.47 -1.95
N THR A 360 12.14 -33.02 -2.62
CA THR A 360 13.39 -33.73 -2.67
C THR A 360 14.52 -33.08 -1.89
N ALA A 361 15.12 -33.85 -1.01
CA ALA A 361 16.43 -33.59 -0.44
C ALA A 361 17.49 -33.63 -1.55
N GLY A 362 17.92 -32.43 -2.00
CA GLY A 362 19.06 -32.26 -2.89
C GLY A 362 20.11 -31.38 -2.20
N GLN A 363 21.36 -31.84 -2.21
CA GLN A 363 22.51 -31.13 -1.71
C GLN A 363 22.72 -29.84 -2.52
N GLY A 364 22.59 -28.67 -1.87
CA GLY A 364 22.87 -27.38 -2.45
C GLY A 364 22.03 -26.29 -1.77
N ASP A 365 22.58 -25.13 -1.58
CA ASP A 365 22.03 -23.97 -0.83
C ASP A 365 20.69 -23.40 -1.34
N ASN A 366 20.07 -24.00 -2.35
CA ASN A 366 18.84 -23.55 -3.01
C ASN A 366 17.64 -24.50 -2.89
N GLY A 367 17.76 -25.64 -2.21
CA GLY A 367 16.70 -26.66 -2.12
C GLY A 367 15.87 -26.54 -0.84
N GLY A 368 14.60 -26.15 -0.97
CA GLY A 368 13.64 -26.25 0.13
C GLY A 368 13.40 -27.71 0.52
N THR A 369 13.96 -28.18 1.62
CA THR A 369 13.56 -29.49 2.18
C THR A 369 12.16 -29.36 2.77
N PRO A 370 11.18 -30.19 2.35
CA PRO A 370 9.90 -30.30 3.04
C PRO A 370 10.16 -30.62 4.51
N VAL A 371 9.32 -30.12 5.37
CA VAL A 371 9.31 -30.58 6.75
C VAL A 371 8.73 -31.98 6.73
N PRO A 372 9.50 -33.03 7.06
CA PRO A 372 8.95 -34.37 7.13
C PRO A 372 7.74 -34.41 8.07
N GLY A 373 6.61 -34.94 7.58
CA GLY A 373 5.37 -35.01 8.35
C GLY A 373 4.48 -33.78 8.32
N GLY A 374 4.85 -32.71 7.59
CA GLY A 374 4.02 -31.49 7.42
C GLY A 374 4.25 -30.41 8.47
N TYR A 375 3.42 -29.36 8.42
CA TYR A 375 3.52 -28.18 9.30
C TYR A 375 2.49 -28.23 10.43
N ASP A 376 2.87 -27.76 11.61
CA ASP A 376 1.96 -27.61 12.75
C ASP A 376 1.03 -26.40 12.55
N ARG A 377 1.58 -25.35 11.96
CA ARG A 377 0.90 -24.08 11.72
C ARG A 377 1.20 -23.56 10.32
N ILE A 378 0.18 -23.01 9.67
CA ILE A 378 0.35 -22.37 8.35
C ILE A 378 -0.32 -21.00 8.37
N LEU A 379 0.43 -19.97 7.99
CA LEU A 379 -0.11 -18.64 7.67
C LEU A 379 -0.29 -18.52 6.16
N VAL A 380 -1.46 -18.12 5.73
CA VAL A 380 -1.78 -17.76 4.34
C VAL A 380 -2.16 -16.28 4.33
N ASP A 381 -1.15 -15.38 4.27
CA ASP A 381 -1.37 -13.95 4.07
C ASP A 381 -1.56 -13.68 2.58
N ALA A 382 -2.77 -13.95 2.11
CA ALA A 382 -3.05 -14.11 0.69
C ALA A 382 -2.94 -12.80 -0.11
N PRO A 383 -2.42 -12.85 -1.36
CA PRO A 383 -2.51 -11.70 -2.25
C PRO A 383 -3.97 -11.31 -2.44
N CYS A 384 -4.27 -10.03 -2.27
CA CYS A 384 -5.64 -9.53 -2.27
C CYS A 384 -5.74 -8.16 -2.94
N SER A 385 -6.97 -7.66 -3.06
CA SER A 385 -7.26 -6.33 -3.63
C SER A 385 -6.69 -5.16 -2.82
N ASN A 386 -6.25 -5.38 -1.57
CA ASN A 386 -5.69 -4.37 -0.67
C ASN A 386 -6.63 -3.19 -0.35
N THR A 387 -7.94 -3.34 -0.49
CA THR A 387 -8.91 -2.26 -0.28
C THR A 387 -8.93 -1.72 1.15
N GLY A 388 -8.49 -2.51 2.13
CA GLY A 388 -8.37 -2.09 3.52
C GLY A 388 -7.16 -1.18 3.83
N VAL A 389 -6.17 -1.11 2.92
CA VAL A 389 -4.92 -0.33 3.10
C VAL A 389 -4.77 0.80 2.07
N MET A 390 -5.87 1.26 1.50
CA MET A 390 -5.91 2.22 0.39
C MET A 390 -5.26 3.57 0.73
N ARG A 391 -5.25 3.98 2.00
CA ARG A 391 -4.54 5.20 2.44
C ARG A 391 -3.03 5.10 2.26
N ARG A 392 -2.45 3.88 2.34
CA ARG A 392 -1.03 3.60 2.16
C ARG A 392 -0.67 3.34 0.70
N ARG A 393 -1.61 2.75 -0.07
CA ARG A 393 -1.45 2.43 -1.48
C ARG A 393 -2.35 3.33 -2.32
N VAL A 394 -1.91 4.58 -2.52
CA VAL A 394 -2.73 5.64 -3.12
C VAL A 394 -3.19 5.34 -4.54
N ASP A 395 -2.38 4.61 -5.32
CA ASP A 395 -2.70 4.21 -6.69
C ASP A 395 -3.83 3.19 -6.78
N LEU A 396 -4.01 2.40 -5.74
CA LEU A 396 -4.88 1.24 -5.76
C LEU A 396 -6.29 1.60 -6.20
N ARG A 397 -6.83 2.72 -5.69
CA ARG A 397 -8.18 3.20 -6.02
C ARG A 397 -8.41 3.40 -7.52
N TRP A 398 -7.35 3.66 -8.28
CA TRP A 398 -7.43 3.90 -9.73
C TRP A 398 -7.09 2.68 -10.57
N ARG A 399 -6.53 1.65 -9.95
CA ARG A 399 -6.09 0.43 -10.64
C ARG A 399 -7.00 -0.76 -10.40
N ILE A 400 -7.69 -0.79 -9.26
CA ILE A 400 -8.56 -1.90 -8.89
C ILE A 400 -9.80 -1.96 -9.80
N GLN A 401 -10.18 -3.18 -10.18
CA GLN A 401 -11.38 -3.47 -10.95
C GLN A 401 -12.16 -4.61 -10.29
N ALA A 402 -13.47 -4.63 -10.47
CA ALA A 402 -14.33 -5.68 -9.89
C ALA A 402 -13.94 -7.10 -10.35
N THR A 403 -13.53 -7.24 -11.62
CA THR A 403 -13.05 -8.51 -12.18
C THR A 403 -11.77 -9.03 -11.52
N GLU A 404 -10.93 -8.13 -11.03
CA GLU A 404 -9.69 -8.50 -10.33
C GLU A 404 -9.98 -9.12 -8.96
N ILE A 405 -11.02 -8.67 -8.25
CA ILE A 405 -11.48 -9.26 -6.99
C ILE A 405 -11.86 -10.73 -7.20
N THR A 406 -12.63 -11.03 -8.26
CA THR A 406 -13.02 -12.42 -8.60
C THR A 406 -11.80 -13.28 -8.95
N ARG A 407 -10.84 -12.72 -9.70
CA ARG A 407 -9.59 -13.43 -10.04
C ARG A 407 -8.78 -13.75 -8.78
N LEU A 408 -8.65 -12.79 -7.88
CA LEU A 408 -7.93 -12.96 -6.62
C LEU A 408 -8.58 -13.98 -5.71
N GLN A 409 -9.92 -14.00 -5.62
CA GLN A 409 -10.67 -15.01 -4.88
C GLN A 409 -10.27 -16.44 -5.30
N SER A 410 -10.17 -16.70 -6.62
CA SER A 410 -9.76 -18.01 -7.13
C SER A 410 -8.33 -18.37 -6.72
N THR A 411 -7.40 -17.40 -6.77
CA THR A 411 -6.00 -17.60 -6.33
C THR A 411 -5.92 -17.88 -4.83
N GLN A 412 -6.69 -17.14 -4.02
CA GLN A 412 -6.76 -17.29 -2.57
C GLN A 412 -7.28 -18.67 -2.16
N LEU A 413 -8.32 -19.17 -2.85
CA LEU A 413 -8.84 -20.51 -2.63
C LEU A 413 -7.80 -21.58 -2.95
N GLN A 414 -7.05 -21.44 -4.05
CA GLN A 414 -5.98 -22.36 -4.42
C GLN A 414 -4.87 -22.38 -3.36
N LEU A 415 -4.44 -21.21 -2.86
CA LEU A 415 -3.43 -21.12 -1.79
C LEU A 415 -3.91 -21.81 -0.50
N LEU A 416 -5.17 -21.63 -0.14
CA LEU A 416 -5.74 -22.24 1.04
C LEU A 416 -5.86 -23.78 0.89
N GLN A 417 -6.21 -24.28 -0.30
CA GLN A 417 -6.18 -25.71 -0.63
C GLN A 417 -4.77 -26.28 -0.57
N GLN A 418 -3.78 -25.56 -1.11
CA GLN A 418 -2.37 -25.94 -0.99
C GLN A 418 -1.94 -26.05 0.48
N ALA A 419 -2.29 -25.05 1.32
CA ALA A 419 -2.01 -25.07 2.75
C ALA A 419 -2.61 -26.33 3.42
N ALA A 420 -3.84 -26.69 3.07
CA ALA A 420 -4.52 -27.85 3.65
C ALA A 420 -3.78 -29.17 3.38
N THR A 421 -3.11 -29.31 2.23
CA THR A 421 -2.34 -30.53 1.91
C THR A 421 -1.05 -30.65 2.71
N LEU A 422 -0.50 -29.51 3.19
CA LEU A 422 0.77 -29.43 3.90
C LEU A 422 0.60 -29.45 5.43
N LEU A 423 -0.64 -29.34 5.92
CA LEU A 423 -0.94 -29.27 7.33
C LEU A 423 -0.98 -30.67 7.96
N LYS A 424 -0.36 -30.82 9.12
CA LYS A 424 -0.49 -32.01 9.99
C LYS A 424 -1.95 -32.22 10.44
N SER A 425 -2.29 -33.44 10.81
CA SER A 425 -3.50 -33.72 11.59
C SER A 425 -3.45 -32.92 12.91
N ARG A 426 -4.52 -32.23 13.26
CA ARG A 426 -4.60 -31.27 14.39
C ARG A 426 -3.78 -29.97 14.21
N GLY A 427 -3.39 -29.64 13.00
CA GLY A 427 -2.73 -28.38 12.70
C GLY A 427 -3.71 -27.21 12.57
N THR A 428 -3.15 -26.00 12.52
CA THR A 428 -3.90 -24.76 12.39
C THR A 428 -3.49 -24.03 11.11
N ILE A 429 -4.48 -23.55 10.36
CA ILE A 429 -4.29 -22.57 9.29
C ILE A 429 -4.87 -21.23 9.73
N VAL A 430 -4.11 -20.15 9.56
CA VAL A 430 -4.63 -18.79 9.63
C VAL A 430 -4.60 -18.20 8.23
N TYR A 431 -5.77 -17.86 7.72
CA TYR A 431 -5.94 -17.13 6.47
C TYR A 431 -6.08 -15.65 6.78
N SER A 432 -5.39 -14.78 6.04
CA SER A 432 -5.52 -13.33 6.18
C SER A 432 -5.45 -12.60 4.85
N THR A 433 -6.15 -11.45 4.80
CA THR A 433 -6.08 -10.46 3.72
C THR A 433 -6.06 -9.06 4.30
N CYS A 434 -5.60 -8.08 3.52
CA CYS A 434 -5.85 -6.66 3.78
C CYS A 434 -6.98 -6.11 2.90
N SER A 435 -7.98 -6.93 2.59
CA SER A 435 -9.16 -6.59 1.81
C SER A 435 -10.37 -6.34 2.69
N LEU A 436 -11.25 -5.44 2.25
CA LEU A 436 -12.58 -5.23 2.82
C LEU A 436 -13.67 -6.02 2.06
N GLU A 437 -13.29 -6.71 0.97
CA GLU A 437 -14.23 -7.34 0.06
C GLU A 437 -14.66 -8.72 0.55
N PRO A 438 -15.97 -8.97 0.77
CA PRO A 438 -16.46 -10.25 1.26
C PRO A 438 -16.08 -11.44 0.39
N GLU A 439 -15.94 -11.23 -0.93
CA GLU A 439 -15.56 -12.26 -1.89
C GLU A 439 -14.18 -12.83 -1.57
N GLU A 440 -13.25 -11.98 -1.14
CA GLU A 440 -11.88 -12.36 -0.79
C GLU A 440 -11.74 -12.86 0.65
N ASN A 441 -12.74 -12.62 1.49
CA ASN A 441 -12.75 -12.88 2.92
C ASN A 441 -13.66 -14.07 3.26
N THR A 442 -14.85 -13.81 3.77
CA THR A 442 -15.82 -14.86 4.16
C THR A 442 -16.22 -15.74 2.98
N GLY A 443 -16.19 -15.22 1.75
CA GLY A 443 -16.50 -15.96 0.53
C GLY A 443 -15.49 -17.09 0.27
N VAL A 444 -14.19 -16.81 0.41
CA VAL A 444 -13.12 -17.82 0.28
C VAL A 444 -13.26 -18.89 1.37
N ILE A 445 -13.46 -18.47 2.61
CA ILE A 445 -13.60 -19.41 3.75
C ILE A 445 -14.81 -20.34 3.59
N LYS A 446 -15.96 -19.81 3.18
CA LYS A 446 -17.16 -20.63 2.93
C LYS A 446 -16.93 -21.66 1.82
N GLN A 447 -16.31 -21.25 0.71
CA GLN A 447 -16.00 -22.16 -0.40
C GLN A 447 -14.97 -23.22 0.01
N PHE A 448 -13.95 -22.85 0.76
CA PHE A 448 -12.96 -23.80 1.27
C PHE A 448 -13.60 -24.85 2.18
N LEU A 449 -14.39 -24.45 3.15
CA LEU A 449 -15.05 -25.37 4.10
C LEU A 449 -16.03 -26.31 3.42
N ALA A 450 -16.75 -25.84 2.38
CA ALA A 450 -17.67 -26.67 1.62
C ALA A 450 -16.97 -27.86 0.92
N THR A 451 -15.69 -27.70 0.57
CA THR A 451 -14.91 -28.74 -0.11
C THR A 451 -13.92 -29.48 0.80
N ASN A 452 -13.79 -29.03 2.06
CA ASN A 452 -12.84 -29.57 3.03
C ASN A 452 -13.53 -29.85 4.38
N PRO A 453 -14.41 -30.88 4.48
CA PRO A 453 -15.22 -31.14 5.67
C PRO A 453 -14.41 -31.53 6.92
N GLY A 454 -13.11 -31.83 6.77
CA GLY A 454 -12.21 -32.07 7.89
C GLY A 454 -11.73 -30.81 8.61
N PHE A 455 -12.09 -29.61 8.12
CA PHE A 455 -11.72 -28.33 8.73
C PHE A 455 -12.91 -27.68 9.42
N THR A 456 -12.62 -26.97 10.52
CA THR A 456 -13.60 -26.16 11.25
C THR A 456 -13.10 -24.72 11.36
N LEU A 457 -13.99 -23.77 11.13
CA LEU A 457 -13.72 -22.35 11.42
C LEU A 457 -13.85 -22.13 12.93
N LYS A 458 -12.74 -21.75 13.58
CA LYS A 458 -12.71 -21.47 15.03
C LYS A 458 -13.04 -20.03 15.35
N THR A 459 -12.50 -19.10 14.57
CA THR A 459 -12.78 -17.68 14.70
C THR A 459 -12.51 -16.98 13.39
N GLU A 460 -13.25 -15.92 13.12
CA GLU A 460 -12.96 -14.97 12.05
C GLU A 460 -13.16 -13.56 12.56
N ARG A 461 -12.40 -12.62 12.01
CA ARG A 461 -12.52 -11.21 12.36
C ARG A 461 -12.23 -10.33 11.15
N GLN A 462 -13.13 -9.37 10.91
CA GLN A 462 -12.92 -8.25 9.99
C GLN A 462 -12.53 -7.02 10.81
N LEU A 463 -11.38 -6.43 10.52
CA LEU A 463 -11.00 -5.11 11.04
C LEU A 463 -11.47 -4.05 10.06
N LEU A 464 -12.18 -3.06 10.57
CA LEU A 464 -12.61 -1.90 9.80
C LEU A 464 -11.91 -0.64 10.34
N PRO A 465 -11.33 0.18 9.47
CA PRO A 465 -10.67 1.43 9.89
C PRO A 465 -11.54 2.34 10.76
N THR A 466 -12.83 2.35 10.49
CA THR A 466 -13.82 3.22 11.15
C THR A 466 -14.12 2.82 12.59
N THR A 467 -14.00 1.56 12.94
CA THR A 467 -14.29 1.02 14.27
C THR A 467 -13.04 0.64 15.04
N ASP A 468 -12.05 0.08 14.34
CA ASP A 468 -10.84 -0.45 14.97
C ASP A 468 -9.69 0.59 15.02
N GLY A 469 -9.77 1.68 14.22
CA GLY A 469 -8.75 2.73 14.17
C GLY A 469 -7.38 2.26 13.66
N VAL A 470 -7.37 1.20 12.86
CA VAL A 470 -6.21 0.60 12.20
C VAL A 470 -6.54 0.34 10.73
N ASP A 471 -5.59 -0.08 9.91
CA ASP A 471 -5.89 -0.48 8.54
C ASP A 471 -6.84 -1.67 8.49
N GLY A 472 -7.64 -1.76 7.40
CA GLY A 472 -8.57 -2.86 7.20
C GLY A 472 -7.83 -4.19 6.98
N ALA A 473 -8.33 -5.23 7.62
CA ALA A 473 -7.83 -6.60 7.46
C ALA A 473 -8.94 -7.61 7.74
N TYR A 474 -8.78 -8.80 7.21
CA TYR A 474 -9.60 -9.96 7.56
C TYR A 474 -8.70 -11.11 7.98
N VAL A 475 -9.11 -11.83 9.00
CA VAL A 475 -8.39 -13.01 9.50
C VAL A 475 -9.39 -14.11 9.85
N ALA A 476 -9.10 -15.35 9.44
CA ALA A 476 -9.85 -16.54 9.80
C ALA A 476 -8.90 -17.65 10.30
N LYS A 477 -9.20 -18.25 11.44
CA LYS A 477 -8.51 -19.39 12.01
C LYS A 477 -9.25 -20.67 11.74
N LEU A 478 -8.61 -21.61 11.06
CA LEU A 478 -9.12 -22.92 10.68
C LEU A 478 -8.32 -24.01 11.40
N GLU A 479 -9.00 -25.01 11.94
CA GLU A 479 -8.36 -26.18 12.54
C GLU A 479 -8.86 -27.47 11.85
N ARG A 480 -7.93 -28.44 11.71
CA ARG A 480 -8.18 -29.73 11.11
C ARG A 480 -8.42 -30.81 12.16
#